data_dbf46dced34ce63d9da07c065049b27c
#
_entry.id   dbf46dced34ce63d9da07c065049b27c
#
_cell.length_a   1.000
_cell.length_b   1.000
_cell.length_c   1.000
_cell.angle_alpha   90.00
_cell.angle_beta   90.00
_cell.angle_gamma   90.00
#
_symmetry.space_group_name_H-M   'P 1'
#
loop_
_entity.id
_entity.type
_entity.pdbx_description
1 polymer ?
#
loop_
_entity_poly.entity_id
_entity_poly.type
_entity_poly.pdbx_seq_one_letter_code
_entity_poly.pdbx_strand_id
1 'polypeptide(L)'
;QPSWRKAAKDDGTTGWSQWVQNNIFGFGDWAKTRPANAWYCMHLWQHYTFTLNKSYLKKTAYRVMKGACDFWLGRLVESESGLVAPKEWSPEIGPWNVEGGVAYAQQLIFDLFSNTVKATEVLEIDTAYRNKLVATLKKLDKGLKIGTWGQLMEWNDEAIEKKHSGPKNTHRHLSHLIALYPGSQISPLIDTAYSNAAKTSLIGRGDFSTGWALAWRLACWARLLDGNHAHQLLKNSLVHITSTKITYNEGGVYENLLNGPPFQI
;
A
#
# COMPACT_ATOMS: atom_id res chain seq x y z
N GLN A 1 -10.15 11.25 -13.77
CA GLN A 1 -11.45 11.81 -13.39
C GLN A 1 -11.30 13.28 -13.01
N PRO A 2 -12.28 14.17 -13.31
CA PRO A 2 -12.23 15.57 -12.90
C PRO A 2 -12.12 15.77 -11.39
N SER A 3 -12.86 15.01 -10.58
CA SER A 3 -12.81 15.04 -9.13
C SER A 3 -11.42 14.72 -8.57
N TRP A 4 -10.67 13.81 -9.19
CA TRP A 4 -9.31 13.45 -8.76
C TRP A 4 -8.30 14.55 -9.04
N ARG A 5 -8.43 15.26 -10.17
CA ARG A 5 -7.61 16.44 -10.48
C ARG A 5 -7.95 17.61 -9.55
N LYS A 6 -9.25 17.78 -9.26
CA LYS A 6 -9.68 18.75 -8.26
C LYS A 6 -9.09 18.44 -6.89
N ALA A 7 -9.12 17.17 -6.45
CA ALA A 7 -8.53 16.77 -5.18
C ALA A 7 -7.03 17.11 -5.07
N ALA A 8 -6.26 16.93 -6.15
CA ALA A 8 -4.85 17.34 -6.19
C ALA A 8 -4.70 18.87 -6.11
N LYS A 9 -5.53 19.63 -6.85
CA LYS A 9 -5.52 21.09 -6.80
C LYS A 9 -5.87 21.62 -5.41
N ASP A 10 -6.84 21.02 -4.75
CA ASP A 10 -7.24 21.37 -3.37
C ASP A 10 -6.12 21.08 -2.35
N ASP A 11 -5.19 20.16 -2.66
CA ASP A 11 -3.96 19.90 -1.91
C ASP A 11 -2.77 20.80 -2.33
N GLY A 12 -3.01 21.80 -3.17
CA GLY A 12 -1.99 22.76 -3.61
C GLY A 12 -0.98 22.21 -4.61
N THR A 13 -1.31 21.09 -5.30
CA THR A 13 -0.39 20.45 -6.23
C THR A 13 -1.04 20.14 -7.59
N THR A 14 -0.27 19.56 -8.50
CA THR A 14 -0.70 19.13 -9.84
C THR A 14 -0.94 17.62 -9.89
N GLY A 15 -1.23 17.09 -11.08
CA GLY A 15 -1.48 15.66 -11.25
C GLY A 15 -2.86 15.25 -10.80
N TRP A 16 -2.95 14.18 -10.01
CA TRP A 16 -4.22 13.67 -9.51
C TRP A 16 -4.09 12.93 -8.18
N SER A 17 -5.14 13.04 -7.38
CA SER A 17 -5.32 12.32 -6.11
C SER A 17 -6.73 11.76 -6.07
N GLN A 18 -7.07 10.99 -5.03
CA GLN A 18 -8.39 10.37 -4.97
C GLN A 18 -9.02 10.41 -3.59
N TRP A 19 -10.31 10.11 -3.57
CA TRP A 19 -11.13 9.96 -2.39
C TRP A 19 -11.27 8.48 -2.01
N VAL A 20 -11.64 8.18 -0.78
CA VAL A 20 -11.96 6.81 -0.36
C VAL A 20 -13.14 6.27 -1.16
N GLN A 21 -14.21 7.06 -1.28
CA GLN A 21 -15.36 6.70 -2.10
C GLN A 21 -15.25 7.33 -3.48
N ASN A 22 -15.28 6.50 -4.51
CA ASN A 22 -15.25 6.92 -5.90
C ASN A 22 -16.23 6.09 -6.72
N ASN A 23 -16.76 6.68 -7.80
CA ASN A 23 -17.55 5.94 -8.76
C ASN A 23 -17.17 6.27 -10.21
N ILE A 24 -17.70 5.51 -11.16
CA ILE A 24 -17.40 5.66 -12.58
C ILE A 24 -17.91 6.98 -13.18
N PHE A 25 -18.84 7.66 -12.52
CA PHE A 25 -19.41 8.93 -12.97
C PHE A 25 -18.60 10.15 -12.54
N GLY A 26 -17.48 9.94 -11.84
CA GLY A 26 -16.57 11.01 -11.44
C GLY A 26 -16.84 11.59 -10.05
N PHE A 27 -17.78 11.02 -9.31
CA PHE A 27 -18.01 11.40 -7.91
C PHE A 27 -16.85 10.90 -7.03
N GLY A 28 -16.46 11.70 -6.05
CA GLY A 28 -15.51 11.33 -5.01
C GLY A 28 -15.85 12.07 -3.72
N ASP A 29 -15.89 11.36 -2.61
CA ASP A 29 -16.32 11.88 -1.31
C ASP A 29 -15.69 11.15 -0.12
N TRP A 30 -16.10 11.53 1.06
CA TRP A 30 -15.72 11.13 2.40
C TRP A 30 -14.33 11.68 2.76
N ALA A 31 -13.26 10.88 2.69
CA ALA A 31 -11.91 11.30 3.02
C ALA A 31 -10.96 11.13 1.82
N LYS A 32 -9.93 11.94 1.75
CA LYS A 32 -8.88 11.74 0.75
C LYS A 32 -8.01 10.55 1.17
N THR A 33 -7.85 9.58 0.26
CA THR A 33 -6.90 8.49 0.40
C THR A 33 -5.81 8.65 -0.64
N ARG A 34 -4.98 9.67 -0.46
CA ARG A 34 -3.98 10.10 -1.45
C ARG A 34 -3.04 9.00 -1.91
N PRO A 35 -2.46 8.16 -1.00
CA PRO A 35 -1.53 7.10 -1.41
C PRO A 35 -2.15 6.02 -2.29
N ALA A 36 -3.47 5.89 -2.31
CA ALA A 36 -4.12 4.95 -3.19
C ALA A 36 -3.94 5.30 -4.68
N ASN A 37 -3.59 6.55 -5.04
CA ASN A 37 -3.22 6.88 -6.42
C ASN A 37 -1.97 6.10 -6.88
N ALA A 38 -1.01 5.96 -5.98
CA ALA A 38 0.19 5.16 -6.23
C ALA A 38 -0.14 3.66 -6.29
N TRP A 39 -1.07 3.18 -5.44
CA TRP A 39 -1.53 1.80 -5.49
C TRP A 39 -2.21 1.46 -6.83
N TYR A 40 -3.09 2.32 -7.34
CA TYR A 40 -3.65 2.15 -8.69
C TYR A 40 -2.57 2.05 -9.77
N CYS A 41 -1.52 2.84 -9.65
CA CYS A 41 -0.41 2.81 -10.60
C CYS A 41 0.40 1.49 -10.55
N MET A 42 0.42 0.79 -9.41
CA MET A 42 1.02 -0.54 -9.33
C MET A 42 0.33 -1.53 -10.29
N HIS A 43 -1.01 -1.52 -10.35
CA HIS A 43 -1.77 -2.39 -11.26
C HIS A 43 -1.47 -2.07 -12.72
N LEU A 44 -1.30 -0.80 -13.07
CA LEU A 44 -0.95 -0.40 -14.43
C LEU A 44 0.46 -0.89 -14.82
N TRP A 45 1.42 -0.76 -13.92
CA TRP A 45 2.76 -1.28 -14.11
C TRP A 45 2.76 -2.81 -14.18
N GLN A 46 2.04 -3.47 -13.28
CA GLN A 46 1.92 -4.93 -13.23
C GLN A 46 1.32 -5.48 -14.52
N HIS A 47 0.27 -4.85 -15.07
CA HIS A 47 -0.27 -5.22 -16.38
C HIS A 47 0.81 -5.19 -17.48
N TYR A 48 1.65 -4.14 -17.49
CA TYR A 48 2.77 -4.08 -18.44
C TYR A 48 3.77 -5.22 -18.21
N THR A 49 4.15 -5.52 -16.97
CA THR A 49 5.15 -6.57 -16.69
C THR A 49 4.71 -7.96 -17.13
N PHE A 50 3.41 -8.25 -17.13
CA PHE A 50 2.86 -9.51 -17.61
C PHE A 50 2.67 -9.55 -19.13
N THR A 51 2.35 -8.40 -19.76
CA THR A 51 2.02 -8.36 -21.21
C THR A 51 3.18 -7.92 -22.07
N LEU A 52 4.15 -7.21 -21.50
CA LEU A 52 5.27 -6.54 -22.19
C LEU A 52 4.81 -5.59 -23.32
N ASN A 53 3.56 -5.14 -23.28
CA ASN A 53 2.96 -4.27 -24.30
C ASN A 53 3.43 -2.81 -24.13
N LYS A 54 4.49 -2.45 -24.86
CA LYS A 54 5.04 -1.08 -24.86
C LYS A 54 4.04 -0.02 -25.36
N SER A 55 3.11 -0.38 -26.25
CA SER A 55 2.07 0.57 -26.71
C SER A 55 1.10 0.92 -25.57
N TYR A 56 0.65 -0.08 -24.82
CA TYR A 56 -0.14 0.13 -23.60
C TYR A 56 0.63 0.96 -22.57
N LEU A 57 1.89 0.59 -22.31
CA LEU A 57 2.74 1.32 -21.35
C LEU A 57 2.82 2.80 -21.74
N LYS A 58 3.11 3.11 -23.00
CA LYS A 58 3.26 4.50 -23.49
C LYS A 58 1.95 5.28 -23.50
N LYS A 59 0.88 4.69 -24.05
CA LYS A 59 -0.38 5.41 -24.30
C LYS A 59 -1.27 5.54 -23.07
N THR A 60 -1.19 4.59 -22.15
CA THR A 60 -2.09 4.49 -20.98
C THR A 60 -1.33 4.59 -19.67
N ALA A 61 -0.52 3.58 -19.32
CA ALA A 61 0.04 3.43 -17.99
C ALA A 61 0.98 4.60 -17.61
N TYR A 62 1.96 4.91 -18.45
CA TYR A 62 2.95 5.94 -18.15
C TYR A 62 2.31 7.34 -17.92
N ARG A 63 1.31 7.68 -18.70
CA ARG A 63 0.62 8.99 -18.56
C ARG A 63 -0.09 9.12 -17.21
N VAL A 64 -0.70 8.04 -16.75
CA VAL A 64 -1.39 7.98 -15.44
C VAL A 64 -0.38 7.99 -14.31
N MET A 65 0.66 7.16 -14.40
CA MET A 65 1.75 7.08 -13.43
C MET A 65 2.47 8.42 -13.28
N LYS A 66 2.82 9.07 -14.40
CA LYS A 66 3.46 10.40 -14.38
C LYS A 66 2.61 11.42 -13.64
N GLY A 67 1.29 11.46 -13.88
CA GLY A 67 0.39 12.38 -13.17
C GLY A 67 0.32 12.10 -11.66
N ALA A 68 0.40 10.84 -11.23
CA ALA A 68 0.51 10.49 -9.82
C ALA A 68 1.87 10.91 -9.24
N CYS A 69 2.96 10.74 -9.99
CA CYS A 69 4.29 11.24 -9.59
C CYS A 69 4.31 12.76 -9.44
N ASP A 70 3.69 13.51 -10.36
CA ASP A 70 3.62 14.97 -10.29
C ASP A 70 2.91 15.44 -9.02
N PHE A 71 1.86 14.71 -8.60
CA PHE A 71 1.19 14.97 -7.33
C PHE A 71 2.16 14.86 -6.15
N TRP A 72 2.88 13.76 -6.03
CA TRP A 72 3.79 13.52 -4.91
C TRP A 72 5.03 14.41 -4.95
N LEU A 73 5.58 14.68 -6.14
CA LEU A 73 6.71 15.62 -6.29
C LEU A 73 6.38 17.04 -5.81
N GLY A 74 5.11 17.45 -5.88
CA GLY A 74 4.64 18.72 -5.38
C GLY A 74 4.22 18.71 -3.91
N ARG A 75 4.12 17.52 -3.29
CA ARG A 75 3.58 17.36 -1.94
C ARG A 75 4.60 16.91 -0.88
N LEU A 76 5.61 16.16 -1.28
CA LEU A 76 6.64 15.69 -0.34
C LEU A 76 7.34 16.86 0.35
N VAL A 77 7.61 16.70 1.65
CA VAL A 77 8.31 17.68 2.48
C VAL A 77 9.54 17.06 3.12
N GLU A 78 10.56 17.88 3.41
CA GLU A 78 11.77 17.46 4.14
C GLU A 78 11.41 17.14 5.59
N SER A 79 12.00 16.07 6.13
CA SER A 79 11.95 15.68 7.53
C SER A 79 13.34 15.16 7.97
N GLU A 80 13.50 14.84 9.24
CA GLU A 80 14.74 14.22 9.76
C GLU A 80 15.06 12.87 9.10
N SER A 81 14.04 12.11 8.70
CA SER A 81 14.21 10.81 8.06
C SER A 81 14.32 10.87 6.52
N GLY A 82 14.24 12.07 5.94
CA GLY A 82 14.20 12.29 4.50
C GLY A 82 12.89 12.91 4.03
N LEU A 83 12.57 12.77 2.76
CA LEU A 83 11.31 13.26 2.20
C LEU A 83 10.14 12.39 2.65
N VAL A 84 9.11 13.02 3.22
CA VAL A 84 7.89 12.32 3.68
C VAL A 84 6.63 12.94 3.08
N ALA A 85 5.59 12.11 2.99
CA ALA A 85 4.23 12.53 2.65
C ALA A 85 3.55 13.11 3.91
N PRO A 86 3.27 14.42 3.96
CA PRO A 86 2.64 15.03 5.12
C PRO A 86 1.13 14.80 5.13
N LYS A 87 0.52 14.87 6.31
CA LYS A 87 -0.94 14.81 6.52
C LYS A 87 -1.58 13.54 5.96
N GLU A 88 -0.88 12.42 6.12
CA GLU A 88 -1.39 11.10 5.74
C GLU A 88 -1.88 10.34 6.99
N TRP A 89 -2.54 9.23 6.77
CA TRP A 89 -2.99 8.32 7.80
C TRP A 89 -2.77 6.87 7.38
N SER A 90 -2.71 5.98 8.34
CA SER A 90 -2.61 4.55 8.05
C SER A 90 -4.00 3.90 8.13
N PRO A 91 -4.55 3.40 7.03
CA PRO A 91 -5.86 2.76 7.04
C PRO A 91 -5.86 1.47 7.88
N GLU A 92 -6.84 1.25 8.72
CA GLU A 92 -7.86 2.17 9.23
C GLU A 92 -7.68 2.33 10.74
N ILE A 93 -6.49 2.76 11.18
CA ILE A 93 -6.14 2.84 12.60
C ILE A 93 -5.27 4.08 12.85
N GLY A 94 -5.30 4.57 14.09
CA GLY A 94 -4.46 5.68 14.53
C GLY A 94 -4.97 7.05 14.10
N PRO A 95 -4.13 8.07 14.25
CA PRO A 95 -4.53 9.45 13.97
C PRO A 95 -4.61 9.74 12.48
N TRP A 96 -5.48 10.69 12.14
CA TRP A 96 -5.52 11.35 10.86
C TRP A 96 -4.45 12.44 10.76
N ASN A 97 -4.01 12.77 9.55
CA ASN A 97 -3.09 13.89 9.29
C ASN A 97 -1.74 13.79 10.01
N VAL A 98 -1.08 12.63 9.94
CA VAL A 98 0.27 12.42 10.46
C VAL A 98 1.30 13.15 9.59
N GLU A 99 2.05 14.08 10.18
CA GLU A 99 3.04 14.91 9.46
C GLU A 99 4.36 14.17 9.20
N GLY A 100 4.79 13.32 10.12
CA GLY A 100 6.11 12.64 10.07
C GLY A 100 6.20 11.47 9.08
N GLY A 101 5.16 11.20 8.31
CA GLY A 101 5.09 10.08 7.39
C GLY A 101 4.51 8.81 8.03
N VAL A 102 3.80 8.05 7.21
CA VAL A 102 3.25 6.73 7.53
C VAL A 102 3.79 5.71 6.52
N ALA A 103 4.08 4.51 6.97
CA ALA A 103 4.66 3.45 6.13
C ALA A 103 3.82 3.18 4.86
N TYR A 104 2.50 3.15 5.00
CA TYR A 104 1.55 2.99 3.89
C TYR A 104 1.82 3.97 2.73
N ALA A 105 1.94 5.26 3.04
CA ALA A 105 2.18 6.27 2.02
C ALA A 105 3.59 6.17 1.43
N GLN A 106 4.60 6.06 2.29
CA GLN A 106 6.00 6.06 1.89
C GLN A 106 6.34 4.87 0.98
N GLN A 107 5.89 3.67 1.33
CA GLN A 107 6.11 2.45 0.56
C GLN A 107 5.46 2.52 -0.82
N LEU A 108 4.23 3.02 -0.90
CA LEU A 108 3.52 3.20 -2.18
C LEU A 108 4.17 4.25 -3.08
N ILE A 109 4.61 5.37 -2.52
CA ILE A 109 5.30 6.43 -3.26
C ILE A 109 6.64 5.93 -3.80
N PHE A 110 7.37 5.16 -3.00
CA PHE A 110 8.61 4.54 -3.45
C PHE A 110 8.39 3.63 -4.65
N ASP A 111 7.39 2.76 -4.61
CA ASP A 111 7.06 1.87 -5.72
C ASP A 111 6.59 2.65 -6.96
N LEU A 112 5.76 3.68 -6.79
CA LEU A 112 5.30 4.53 -7.88
C LEU A 112 6.47 5.16 -8.61
N PHE A 113 7.38 5.81 -7.88
CA PHE A 113 8.55 6.48 -8.48
C PHE A 113 9.49 5.49 -9.14
N SER A 114 9.78 4.37 -8.47
CA SER A 114 10.65 3.30 -8.98
C SER A 114 10.10 2.69 -10.27
N ASN A 115 8.80 2.38 -10.30
CA ASN A 115 8.16 1.81 -11.48
C ASN A 115 8.05 2.83 -12.63
N THR A 116 7.86 4.12 -12.31
CA THR A 116 7.85 5.18 -13.33
C THR A 116 9.25 5.39 -13.92
N VAL A 117 10.31 5.32 -13.12
CA VAL A 117 11.69 5.33 -13.61
C VAL A 117 11.90 4.19 -14.61
N LYS A 118 11.56 2.95 -14.24
CA LYS A 118 11.64 1.78 -15.14
C LYS A 118 10.81 1.97 -16.42
N ALA A 119 9.62 2.57 -16.31
CA ALA A 119 8.78 2.84 -17.47
C ALA A 119 9.43 3.83 -18.45
N THR A 120 10.10 4.87 -17.93
CA THR A 120 10.87 5.80 -18.81
C THR A 120 12.05 5.15 -19.50
N GLU A 121 12.71 4.20 -18.83
CA GLU A 121 13.83 3.42 -19.39
C GLU A 121 13.35 2.50 -20.53
N VAL A 122 12.29 1.73 -20.28
CA VAL A 122 11.69 0.82 -21.28
C VAL A 122 11.20 1.57 -22.52
N LEU A 123 10.66 2.78 -22.32
CA LEU A 123 10.10 3.61 -23.39
C LEU A 123 11.14 4.54 -24.04
N GLU A 124 12.33 4.67 -23.44
CA GLU A 124 13.42 5.57 -23.87
C GLU A 124 12.96 7.05 -23.98
N ILE A 125 12.16 7.50 -23.00
CA ILE A 125 11.59 8.85 -22.99
C ILE A 125 11.87 9.59 -21.68
N ASP A 126 11.62 10.92 -21.68
CA ASP A 126 11.58 11.78 -20.51
C ASP A 126 12.80 11.65 -19.56
N THR A 127 14.02 11.60 -20.11
CA THR A 127 15.27 11.44 -19.33
C THR A 127 15.42 12.48 -18.22
N ALA A 128 15.07 13.75 -18.46
CA ALA A 128 15.13 14.79 -17.43
C ALA A 128 14.16 14.49 -16.27
N TYR A 129 12.95 14.03 -16.59
CA TYR A 129 11.96 13.63 -15.58
C TYR A 129 12.42 12.40 -14.78
N ARG A 130 12.98 11.39 -15.46
CA ARG A 130 13.60 10.23 -14.81
C ARG A 130 14.66 10.66 -13.81
N ASN A 131 15.57 11.56 -14.20
CA ASN A 131 16.63 12.04 -13.32
C ASN A 131 16.07 12.75 -12.08
N LYS A 132 14.98 13.52 -12.23
CA LYS A 132 14.28 14.12 -11.10
C LYS A 132 13.71 13.08 -10.15
N LEU A 133 13.04 12.02 -10.66
CA LEU A 133 12.52 10.93 -9.84
C LEU A 133 13.64 10.18 -9.12
N VAL A 134 14.73 9.86 -9.80
CA VAL A 134 15.91 9.18 -9.21
C VAL A 134 16.51 10.02 -8.08
N ALA A 135 16.64 11.34 -8.28
CA ALA A 135 17.15 12.25 -7.24
C ALA A 135 16.21 12.30 -6.03
N THR A 136 14.89 12.30 -6.26
CA THR A 136 13.88 12.26 -5.19
C THR A 136 13.91 10.94 -4.43
N LEU A 137 14.00 9.80 -5.13
CA LEU A 137 14.09 8.46 -4.52
C LEU A 137 15.28 8.31 -3.57
N LYS A 138 16.41 8.98 -3.86
CA LYS A 138 17.59 8.96 -2.96
C LYS A 138 17.35 9.65 -1.63
N LYS A 139 16.41 10.58 -1.59
CA LYS A 139 16.05 11.35 -0.40
C LYS A 139 14.78 10.82 0.29
N LEU A 140 14.01 9.99 -0.40
CA LEU A 140 12.71 9.53 0.10
C LEU A 140 12.88 8.61 1.31
N ASP A 141 12.20 8.90 2.39
CA ASP A 141 11.95 7.92 3.45
C ASP A 141 11.09 6.79 2.86
N LYS A 142 11.56 5.56 2.97
CA LYS A 142 10.90 4.40 2.37
C LYS A 142 9.77 3.82 3.23
N GLY A 143 9.58 4.33 4.44
CA GLY A 143 8.64 3.77 5.40
C GLY A 143 9.03 2.35 5.85
N LEU A 144 10.33 2.07 5.91
CA LEU A 144 10.89 0.80 6.34
C LEU A 144 11.72 1.01 7.61
N LYS A 145 11.05 1.03 8.76
CA LYS A 145 11.69 1.11 10.08
C LYS A 145 11.34 -0.14 10.89
N ILE A 146 12.32 -0.63 11.66
CA ILE A 146 12.12 -1.73 12.61
C ILE A 146 11.91 -1.12 13.99
N GLY A 147 10.78 -1.43 14.61
CA GLY A 147 10.39 -0.90 15.90
C GLY A 147 10.92 -1.71 17.08
N THR A 148 10.55 -1.29 18.29
CA THR A 148 11.11 -1.75 19.56
C THR A 148 10.82 -3.21 19.91
N TRP A 149 9.79 -3.83 19.32
CA TRP A 149 9.49 -5.26 19.50
C TRP A 149 9.81 -6.09 18.24
N GLY A 150 10.61 -5.52 17.31
CA GLY A 150 11.09 -6.21 16.11
C GLY A 150 10.14 -6.16 14.91
N GLN A 151 9.04 -5.42 14.97
CA GLN A 151 8.08 -5.24 13.89
C GLN A 151 8.54 -4.23 12.85
N LEU A 152 7.91 -4.23 11.68
CA LEU A 152 7.88 -3.04 10.81
C LEU A 152 6.94 -2.00 11.43
N MET A 153 7.44 -0.78 11.59
CA MET A 153 6.66 0.33 12.11
C MET A 153 5.61 0.81 11.10
N GLU A 154 4.44 1.15 11.59
CA GLU A 154 3.34 1.71 10.79
C GLU A 154 3.42 3.25 10.72
N TRP A 155 3.97 3.87 11.76
CA TRP A 155 4.23 5.32 11.84
C TRP A 155 5.70 5.60 12.09
N ASN A 156 6.23 6.66 11.46
CA ASN A 156 7.59 7.14 11.74
C ASN A 156 7.74 7.73 13.14
N ASP A 157 6.64 8.23 13.70
CA ASP A 157 6.56 8.76 15.06
C ASP A 157 6.45 7.60 16.08
N GLU A 158 7.44 7.47 16.95
CA GLU A 158 7.50 6.40 17.94
C GLU A 158 6.40 6.48 18.99
N ALA A 159 5.92 7.67 19.34
CA ALA A 159 4.85 7.82 20.32
C ALA A 159 3.50 7.34 19.72
N ILE A 160 3.25 7.65 18.46
CA ILE A 160 2.08 7.14 17.71
C ILE A 160 2.20 5.63 17.55
N GLU A 161 3.35 5.14 17.11
CA GLU A 161 3.62 3.71 16.93
C GLU A 161 3.36 2.95 18.23
N LYS A 162 3.96 3.37 19.35
CA LYS A 162 3.79 2.73 20.66
C LYS A 162 2.34 2.72 21.14
N LYS A 163 1.57 3.75 20.80
CA LYS A 163 0.16 3.87 21.22
C LYS A 163 -0.76 2.98 20.39
N HIS A 164 -0.50 2.85 19.09
CA HIS A 164 -1.44 2.24 18.14
C HIS A 164 -0.96 0.91 17.54
N SER A 165 0.34 0.60 17.64
CA SER A 165 0.92 -0.65 17.18
C SER A 165 1.48 -1.43 18.38
N GLY A 166 1.20 -2.73 18.44
CA GLY A 166 1.69 -3.58 19.51
C GLY A 166 1.55 -5.06 19.15
N PRO A 167 2.28 -5.94 19.86
CA PRO A 167 2.37 -7.37 19.51
C PRO A 167 1.07 -8.15 19.66
N LYS A 168 0.01 -7.50 20.14
CA LYS A 168 -1.34 -8.08 20.27
C LYS A 168 -2.41 -7.25 19.54
N ASN A 169 -1.99 -6.35 18.66
CA ASN A 169 -2.93 -5.57 17.85
C ASN A 169 -3.39 -6.40 16.66
N THR A 170 -4.57 -6.98 16.76
CA THR A 170 -5.18 -7.85 15.75
C THR A 170 -5.95 -7.10 14.67
N HIS A 171 -5.67 -5.80 14.48
CA HIS A 171 -6.32 -4.99 13.46
C HIS A 171 -6.28 -5.66 12.08
N ARG A 172 -7.38 -5.56 11.33
CA ARG A 172 -7.55 -6.27 10.06
C ARG A 172 -6.64 -5.78 8.93
N HIS A 173 -6.27 -4.50 8.92
CA HIS A 173 -5.38 -3.94 7.89
C HIS A 173 -3.90 -4.23 8.16
N LEU A 174 -3.15 -4.34 7.06
CA LEU A 174 -1.70 -4.55 7.01
C LEU A 174 -0.99 -3.42 6.26
N SER A 175 -1.42 -2.18 6.49
CA SER A 175 -0.99 -1.01 5.71
C SER A 175 0.52 -0.80 5.70
N HIS A 176 1.21 -1.15 6.79
CA HIS A 176 2.67 -1.09 6.91
C HIS A 176 3.42 -2.22 6.20
N LEU A 177 2.71 -3.19 5.63
CA LEU A 177 3.27 -4.33 4.91
C LEU A 177 3.07 -4.26 3.38
N ILE A 178 2.69 -3.10 2.86
CA ILE A 178 2.55 -2.88 1.40
C ILE A 178 3.87 -3.18 0.67
N ALA A 179 5.00 -2.83 1.26
CA ALA A 179 6.33 -3.11 0.71
C ALA A 179 6.63 -4.61 0.53
N LEU A 180 5.97 -5.48 1.31
CA LEU A 180 6.04 -6.93 1.17
C LEU A 180 5.04 -7.43 0.10
N TYR A 181 3.76 -7.03 0.23
CA TYR A 181 2.69 -7.36 -0.72
C TYR A 181 1.58 -6.28 -0.69
N PRO A 182 1.15 -5.75 -1.86
CA PRO A 182 1.51 -6.16 -3.23
C PRO A 182 2.86 -5.65 -3.75
N GLY A 183 3.57 -4.81 -3.00
CA GLY A 183 4.92 -4.36 -3.32
C GLY A 183 5.94 -5.51 -3.38
N SER A 184 7.17 -5.15 -3.67
CA SER A 184 8.27 -6.10 -3.81
C SER A 184 9.60 -5.59 -3.21
N GLN A 185 9.51 -4.62 -2.29
CA GLN A 185 10.68 -4.02 -1.64
C GLN A 185 11.26 -4.95 -0.55
N ILE A 186 10.40 -5.77 0.06
CA ILE A 186 10.76 -6.73 1.11
C ILE A 186 10.67 -8.14 0.54
N SER A 187 11.74 -8.90 0.69
CA SER A 187 11.79 -10.33 0.35
C SER A 187 12.90 -11.00 1.15
N PRO A 188 12.71 -12.23 1.65
CA PRO A 188 13.78 -13.02 2.28
C PRO A 188 15.00 -13.22 1.38
N LEU A 189 14.82 -13.10 0.06
CA LEU A 189 15.88 -13.22 -0.93
C LEU A 189 16.70 -11.93 -1.13
N ILE A 190 16.23 -10.80 -0.56
CA ILE A 190 16.85 -9.47 -0.72
C ILE A 190 17.39 -8.98 0.62
N ASP A 191 16.55 -8.99 1.65
CA ASP A 191 16.87 -8.45 2.98
C ASP A 191 16.18 -9.26 4.07
N THR A 192 16.96 -9.95 4.89
CA THR A 192 16.46 -10.79 5.97
C THR A 192 15.97 -9.97 7.17
N ALA A 193 16.53 -8.78 7.43
CA ALA A 193 16.12 -7.97 8.57
C ALA A 193 14.69 -7.44 8.41
N TYR A 194 14.37 -6.84 7.26
CA TYR A 194 13.01 -6.38 6.99
C TYR A 194 12.02 -7.53 6.80
N SER A 195 12.46 -8.67 6.26
CA SER A 195 11.61 -9.86 6.14
C SER A 195 11.26 -10.44 7.51
N ASN A 196 12.21 -10.48 8.45
CA ASN A 196 11.96 -10.89 9.84
C ASN A 196 11.03 -9.90 10.55
N ALA A 197 11.23 -8.59 10.35
CA ALA A 197 10.35 -7.58 10.93
C ALA A 197 8.93 -7.67 10.39
N ALA A 198 8.76 -7.92 9.09
CA ALA A 198 7.45 -8.19 8.48
C ALA A 198 6.78 -9.45 9.06
N LYS A 199 7.55 -10.53 9.25
CA LYS A 199 7.08 -11.75 9.93
C LYS A 199 6.62 -11.45 11.36
N THR A 200 7.39 -10.68 12.10
CA THR A 200 7.03 -10.26 13.46
C THR A 200 5.72 -9.46 13.46
N SER A 201 5.55 -8.53 12.53
CA SER A 201 4.29 -7.78 12.37
C SER A 201 3.10 -8.70 12.08
N LEU A 202 3.24 -9.67 11.18
CA LEU A 202 2.18 -10.64 10.85
C LEU A 202 1.79 -11.50 12.05
N ILE A 203 2.77 -11.98 12.82
CA ILE A 203 2.53 -12.73 14.06
C ILE A 203 1.73 -11.86 15.05
N GLY A 204 2.09 -10.59 15.21
CA GLY A 204 1.36 -9.66 16.06
C GLY A 204 -0.09 -9.41 15.61
N ARG A 205 -0.34 -9.39 14.30
CA ARG A 205 -1.69 -9.26 13.71
C ARG A 205 -2.53 -10.54 13.85
N GLY A 206 -1.88 -11.71 13.99
CA GLY A 206 -2.55 -13.01 14.14
C GLY A 206 -3.20 -13.51 12.85
N ASP A 207 -3.81 -14.69 12.96
CA ASP A 207 -4.32 -15.48 11.83
C ASP A 207 -5.84 -15.39 11.65
N PHE A 208 -6.54 -14.70 12.53
CA PHE A 208 -7.99 -14.52 12.45
C PHE A 208 -8.33 -13.10 12.03
N SER A 209 -9.17 -12.96 11.01
CA SER A 209 -9.62 -11.66 10.52
C SER A 209 -10.75 -11.81 9.51
N THR A 210 -11.19 -10.68 8.93
CA THR A 210 -12.14 -10.66 7.80
C THR A 210 -11.56 -11.40 6.59
N GLY A 211 -12.41 -11.86 5.68
CA GLY A 211 -12.00 -12.67 4.55
C GLY A 211 -10.93 -12.02 3.68
N TRP A 212 -11.13 -10.76 3.26
CA TRP A 212 -10.12 -10.05 2.45
C TRP A 212 -8.79 -9.87 3.21
N ALA A 213 -8.85 -9.68 4.53
CA ALA A 213 -7.66 -9.53 5.35
C ALA A 213 -6.90 -10.86 5.52
N LEU A 214 -7.62 -11.99 5.58
CA LEU A 214 -7.02 -13.33 5.53
C LEU A 214 -6.30 -13.56 4.22
N ALA A 215 -6.91 -13.20 3.09
CA ALA A 215 -6.28 -13.30 1.77
C ALA A 215 -5.00 -12.44 1.68
N TRP A 216 -5.01 -11.24 2.25
CA TRP A 216 -3.81 -10.40 2.30
C TRP A 216 -2.71 -10.99 3.18
N ARG A 217 -3.05 -11.50 4.39
CA ARG A 217 -2.10 -12.19 5.27
C ARG A 217 -1.49 -13.42 4.58
N LEU A 218 -2.33 -14.24 3.92
CA LEU A 218 -1.89 -15.39 3.13
C LEU A 218 -0.85 -14.98 2.08
N ALA A 219 -1.13 -13.94 1.30
CA ALA A 219 -0.22 -13.44 0.28
C ALA A 219 1.11 -12.95 0.90
N CYS A 220 1.06 -12.28 2.05
CA CYS A 220 2.25 -11.86 2.79
C CYS A 220 3.09 -13.06 3.25
N TRP A 221 2.49 -14.10 3.83
CA TRP A 221 3.20 -15.30 4.25
C TRP A 221 3.81 -16.07 3.08
N ALA A 222 3.11 -16.15 1.95
CA ALA A 222 3.64 -16.72 0.72
C ALA A 222 4.87 -15.94 0.22
N ARG A 223 4.84 -14.61 0.28
CA ARG A 223 5.99 -13.75 -0.07
C ARG A 223 7.17 -13.90 0.89
N LEU A 224 6.92 -14.25 2.14
CA LEU A 224 7.95 -14.60 3.13
C LEU A 224 8.47 -16.04 2.98
N LEU A 225 8.04 -16.76 1.96
CA LEU A 225 8.40 -18.16 1.67
C LEU A 225 7.95 -19.14 2.77
N ASP A 226 6.98 -18.76 3.60
CA ASP A 226 6.36 -19.63 4.59
C ASP A 226 5.08 -20.26 4.01
N GLY A 227 5.27 -21.25 3.14
CA GLY A 227 4.19 -21.92 2.44
C GLY A 227 3.26 -22.72 3.37
N ASN A 228 3.77 -23.24 4.47
CA ASN A 228 2.97 -23.97 5.46
C ASN A 228 1.98 -23.02 6.16
N HIS A 229 2.45 -21.86 6.58
CA HIS A 229 1.60 -20.86 7.21
C HIS A 229 0.56 -20.30 6.22
N ALA A 230 0.99 -19.99 4.99
CA ALA A 230 0.09 -19.55 3.92
C ALA A 230 -1.01 -20.60 3.64
N HIS A 231 -0.66 -21.89 3.59
CA HIS A 231 -1.62 -22.98 3.40
C HIS A 231 -2.60 -23.10 4.58
N GLN A 232 -2.13 -22.90 5.82
CA GLN A 232 -3.02 -22.90 6.98
C GLN A 232 -4.04 -21.75 6.90
N LEU A 233 -3.61 -20.55 6.50
CA LEU A 233 -4.53 -19.42 6.31
C LEU A 233 -5.52 -19.67 5.16
N LEU A 234 -5.10 -20.35 4.09
CA LEU A 234 -6.00 -20.77 3.03
C LEU A 234 -7.11 -21.68 3.56
N LYS A 235 -6.76 -22.68 4.37
CA LYS A 235 -7.76 -23.55 5.02
C LYS A 235 -8.71 -22.74 5.91
N ASN A 236 -8.18 -21.80 6.69
CA ASN A 236 -9.00 -20.95 7.57
C ASN A 236 -9.97 -20.07 6.76
N SER A 237 -9.55 -19.59 5.57
CA SER A 237 -10.38 -18.76 4.70
C SER A 237 -11.47 -19.51 3.95
N LEU A 238 -11.40 -20.84 3.88
CA LEU A 238 -12.37 -21.72 3.21
C LEU A 238 -13.37 -22.36 4.16
N VAL A 239 -13.40 -21.95 5.43
CA VAL A 239 -14.38 -22.45 6.39
C VAL A 239 -15.79 -21.96 5.99
N HIS A 240 -16.77 -22.88 5.99
CA HIS A 240 -18.15 -22.55 5.68
C HIS A 240 -18.76 -21.66 6.78
N ILE A 241 -19.33 -20.53 6.38
CA ILE A 241 -20.00 -19.58 7.27
C ILE A 241 -21.51 -19.69 7.10
N THR A 242 -22.19 -19.84 8.22
CA THR A 242 -23.68 -19.85 8.26
C THR A 242 -24.26 -18.58 8.89
N SER A 243 -23.44 -17.83 9.65
CA SER A 243 -23.86 -16.61 10.33
C SER A 243 -23.81 -15.42 9.38
N THR A 244 -24.85 -14.60 9.40
CA THR A 244 -24.92 -13.31 8.70
C THR A 244 -24.57 -12.11 9.60
N LYS A 245 -24.15 -12.36 10.85
CA LYS A 245 -23.74 -11.30 11.76
C LYS A 245 -22.47 -10.61 11.25
N ILE A 246 -22.48 -9.29 11.27
CA ILE A 246 -21.30 -8.50 10.95
C ILE A 246 -20.24 -8.72 12.06
N THR A 247 -19.10 -9.27 11.68
CA THR A 247 -17.95 -9.45 12.56
C THR A 247 -16.66 -9.11 11.79
N TYR A 248 -15.64 -8.65 12.50
CA TYR A 248 -14.34 -8.31 11.90
C TYR A 248 -13.24 -9.30 12.28
N ASN A 249 -13.59 -10.34 13.04
CA ASN A 249 -12.63 -11.31 13.59
C ASN A 249 -12.73 -12.69 12.95
N GLU A 250 -13.70 -12.89 12.09
CA GLU A 250 -13.97 -14.17 11.43
C GLU A 250 -14.08 -13.96 9.92
N GLY A 251 -13.51 -14.85 9.16
CA GLY A 251 -13.64 -14.89 7.71
C GLY A 251 -13.89 -16.32 7.24
N GLY A 252 -14.50 -16.48 6.10
CA GLY A 252 -14.78 -17.78 5.53
C GLY A 252 -15.64 -17.64 4.27
N VAL A 253 -16.31 -18.70 3.84
CA VAL A 253 -17.05 -18.77 2.58
C VAL A 253 -18.50 -19.11 2.82
N TYR A 254 -19.41 -18.36 2.21
CA TYR A 254 -20.83 -18.68 2.17
C TYR A 254 -21.14 -19.73 1.08
N GLU A 255 -22.34 -20.30 1.08
CA GLU A 255 -22.79 -21.28 0.07
C GLU A 255 -22.67 -20.78 -1.38
N ASN A 256 -22.80 -19.48 -1.59
CA ASN A 256 -22.63 -18.84 -2.90
C ASN A 256 -21.16 -18.62 -3.31
N LEU A 257 -20.21 -19.16 -2.55
CA LEU A 257 -18.75 -19.05 -2.73
C LEU A 257 -18.20 -17.65 -2.54
N LEU A 258 -18.99 -16.67 -2.12
CA LEU A 258 -18.48 -15.36 -1.73
C LEU A 258 -17.87 -15.42 -0.32
N ASN A 259 -16.80 -14.69 -0.11
CA ASN A 259 -16.16 -14.58 1.17
C ASN A 259 -16.86 -13.56 2.07
N GLY A 260 -16.82 -13.73 3.38
CA GLY A 260 -17.42 -12.81 4.36
C GLY A 260 -17.08 -13.19 5.79
N PRO A 261 -17.76 -12.59 6.78
CA PRO A 261 -18.18 -11.19 6.86
C PRO A 261 -17.01 -10.20 7.05
N PRO A 262 -17.21 -8.86 7.07
CA PRO A 262 -18.49 -8.16 6.99
C PRO A 262 -18.97 -7.88 5.56
N PHE A 263 -18.08 -8.01 4.58
CA PHE A 263 -18.37 -7.78 3.18
C PHE A 263 -18.33 -9.12 2.42
N GLN A 264 -19.24 -9.29 1.49
CA GLN A 264 -19.17 -10.39 0.53
C GLN A 264 -18.27 -9.95 -0.65
N ILE A 265 -17.21 -10.74 -0.89
CA ILE A 265 -16.23 -10.48 -1.93
C ILE A 265 -16.04 -11.74 -2.78
#